data_41d637d4dfa83c9ec6b50828646e5c88
#
_entry.id   41d637d4dfa83c9ec6b50828646e5c88
#
_cell.length_a   1.000
_cell.length_b   1.000
_cell.length_c   1.000
_cell.angle_alpha   90.00
_cell.angle_beta   90.00
_cell.angle_gamma   90.00
#
_symmetry.space_group_name_H-M   'P 1'
#
loop_
_entity.id
_entity.type
_entity.pdbx_description
1 polymer ?
#
loop_
_entity_poly.entity_id
_entity_poly.type
_entity_poly.pdbx_seq_one_letter_code
_entity_poly.pdbx_strand_id
1 'polypeptide(L)'
;GGGGGGGGGGGGRGGGGDGESDREAGAAVGPQRSAVSGQRSDSVGYDDPLAPAVTLDLPLRALIPEEYVAERALRLRLYRRIAGVVDTAAIEALAEELVDRFGPLPMEVQNLLYQVRIKVLALAAGVSSIGRDSDQLVLRSDDLEQVDRQRLQARLGADARVARRAVWLPLAAGWTEALERTLRAMHAAHL
;
A
#
# COMPACT_ATOMS: atom_id res chain seq x y z
N GLY A 1 -13.02 -53.26 -41.35
CA GLY A 1 -13.45 -54.32 -40.50
C GLY A 1 -13.73 -53.76 -39.11
N GLY A 2 -14.85 -53.70 -38.73
CA GLY A 2 -15.81 -54.59 -38.20
C GLY A 2 -16.03 -54.35 -36.76
N GLY A 3 -17.10 -53.92 -36.36
CA GLY A 3 -18.29 -54.57 -35.86
C GLY A 3 -18.36 -54.40 -34.37
N GLY A 4 -19.39 -53.88 -33.75
CA GLY A 4 -20.68 -54.38 -33.64
C GLY A 4 -21.12 -54.51 -32.22
N GLY A 5 -22.23 -54.00 -31.82
CA GLY A 5 -23.39 -54.63 -31.19
C GLY A 5 -23.47 -54.36 -29.69
N GLY A 6 -24.50 -53.75 -29.16
CA GLY A 6 -25.88 -54.20 -28.97
C GLY A 6 -26.09 -54.41 -27.48
N GLY A 7 -27.08 -53.75 -26.84
CA GLY A 7 -28.39 -54.14 -26.72
C GLY A 7 -28.87 -54.27 -25.28
N GLY A 8 -30.03 -53.70 -24.94
CA GLY A 8 -31.12 -54.24 -24.14
C GLY A 8 -31.04 -53.89 -22.62
N GLY A 9 -31.99 -53.28 -21.96
CA GLY A 9 -33.41 -53.40 -22.04
C GLY A 9 -33.99 -53.84 -20.68
N GLY A 10 -35.11 -53.20 -20.23
CA GLY A 10 -35.98 -53.64 -19.14
C GLY A 10 -35.85 -52.75 -17.88
N GLY A 11 -36.81 -51.99 -17.43
CA GLY A 11 -38.24 -52.27 -17.33
C GLY A 11 -38.58 -52.70 -15.90
N GLY A 12 -39.27 -51.86 -15.10
CA GLY A 12 -39.76 -52.28 -13.78
C GLY A 12 -40.50 -51.16 -13.07
N ARG A 13 -41.85 -51.27 -13.10
CA ARG A 13 -42.85 -50.41 -12.46
C ARG A 13 -42.98 -50.67 -10.96
N GLY A 14 -43.59 -49.75 -10.29
CA GLY A 14 -44.42 -49.94 -9.10
C GLY A 14 -43.82 -49.30 -7.87
N GLY A 15 -44.50 -48.52 -7.15
CA GLY A 15 -45.76 -48.49 -6.59
C GLY A 15 -45.72 -47.58 -5.38
N GLY A 16 -46.73 -46.82 -5.16
CA GLY A 16 -47.05 -45.80 -4.22
C GLY A 16 -46.92 -46.10 -2.75
N GLY A 17 -46.98 -45.08 -1.96
CA GLY A 17 -47.07 -45.13 -0.52
C GLY A 17 -47.09 -43.71 0.06
N ASP A 18 -48.33 -43.23 0.29
CA ASP A 18 -48.64 -42.02 1.03
C ASP A 18 -48.14 -42.14 2.47
N GLY A 19 -47.58 -41.12 3.05
CA GLY A 19 -47.19 -41.06 4.44
C GLY A 19 -46.83 -39.65 4.87
N GLU A 20 -47.84 -38.96 5.27
CA GLU A 20 -47.85 -37.68 5.98
C GLU A 20 -47.03 -37.75 7.31
N SER A 21 -46.38 -36.72 7.65
CA SER A 21 -46.18 -36.11 8.97
C SER A 21 -44.77 -35.82 9.40
N ASP A 22 -44.68 -34.58 9.82
CA ASP A 22 -43.88 -33.98 10.89
C ASP A 22 -42.43 -33.57 10.68
N ARG A 23 -42.35 -32.23 10.50
CA ARG A 23 -41.52 -31.29 11.27
C ARG A 23 -40.20 -31.82 11.86
N GLU A 24 -39.09 -31.33 11.32
CA GLU A 24 -38.19 -30.57 12.19
C GLU A 24 -37.14 -29.80 11.36
N ALA A 25 -36.89 -28.58 11.82
CA ALA A 25 -35.98 -27.63 11.22
C ALA A 25 -34.52 -28.07 11.40
N GLY A 26 -33.82 -28.32 10.29
CA GLY A 26 -32.38 -28.48 10.25
C GLY A 26 -31.76 -27.40 9.37
N ALA A 27 -31.30 -26.32 9.98
CA ALA A 27 -30.60 -25.25 9.28
C ALA A 27 -29.29 -25.76 8.68
N ALA A 28 -29.25 -25.92 7.37
CA ALA A 28 -28.03 -26.11 6.63
C ALA A 28 -27.28 -24.77 6.55
N VAL A 29 -26.23 -24.65 7.37
CA VAL A 29 -25.26 -23.57 7.26
C VAL A 29 -24.41 -23.81 6.01
N GLY A 30 -24.78 -23.15 4.92
CA GLY A 30 -23.92 -23.05 3.75
C GLY A 30 -22.75 -22.09 4.03
N PRO A 31 -21.56 -22.31 3.44
CA PRO A 31 -20.43 -21.40 3.64
C PRO A 31 -20.76 -20.04 3.00
N GLN A 32 -20.95 -19.06 3.86
CA GLN A 32 -21.06 -17.68 3.43
C GLN A 32 -19.70 -17.27 2.83
N ARG A 33 -19.68 -17.07 1.55
CA ARG A 33 -18.62 -16.32 0.87
C ARG A 33 -18.72 -14.89 1.39
N SER A 34 -17.78 -14.53 2.27
CA SER A 34 -17.56 -13.14 2.66
C SER A 34 -17.12 -12.38 1.40
N ALA A 35 -18.08 -11.71 0.79
CA ALA A 35 -17.80 -10.66 -0.14
C ALA A 35 -17.15 -9.53 0.68
N VAL A 36 -15.84 -9.38 0.54
CA VAL A 36 -15.12 -8.19 1.00
C VAL A 36 -15.56 -7.06 0.08
N SER A 37 -16.64 -6.42 0.48
CA SER A 37 -17.07 -5.16 -0.10
C SER A 37 -15.94 -4.17 0.16
N GLY A 38 -15.25 -3.75 -0.92
CA GLY A 38 -14.36 -2.60 -0.89
C GLY A 38 -15.17 -1.38 -0.44
N GLN A 39 -15.14 -1.09 0.83
CA GLN A 39 -15.62 0.19 1.36
C GLN A 39 -14.71 1.27 0.79
N ARG A 40 -15.22 1.94 -0.23
CA ARG A 40 -14.76 3.28 -0.56
C ARG A 40 -15.13 4.14 0.63
N SER A 41 -14.16 4.42 1.47
CA SER A 41 -14.29 5.43 2.51
C SER A 41 -14.33 6.79 1.82
N ASP A 42 -15.52 7.25 1.48
CA ASP A 42 -15.79 8.67 1.31
C ASP A 42 -15.70 9.29 2.73
N SER A 43 -14.48 9.54 3.18
CA SER A 43 -14.23 10.30 4.40
C SER A 43 -14.48 11.77 4.08
N VAL A 44 -15.71 12.21 4.31
CA VAL A 44 -16.04 13.62 4.57
C VAL A 44 -15.13 14.08 5.71
N GLY A 45 -14.34 15.13 5.44
CA GLY A 45 -13.27 15.63 6.27
C GLY A 45 -13.62 15.84 7.74
N TYR A 46 -13.27 14.87 8.54
CA TYR A 46 -12.92 15.05 9.94
C TYR A 46 -11.39 15.03 9.98
N ASP A 47 -10.82 16.19 10.22
CA ASP A 47 -9.40 16.32 10.57
C ASP A 47 -9.21 15.60 11.90
N ASP A 48 -8.88 14.29 11.84
CA ASP A 48 -8.50 13.52 13.03
C ASP A 48 -7.09 14.01 13.44
N PRO A 49 -6.95 14.71 14.56
CA PRO A 49 -5.66 15.19 15.02
C PRO A 49 -4.66 14.07 15.35
N LEU A 50 -5.12 12.82 15.38
CA LEU A 50 -4.31 11.62 15.57
C LEU A 50 -4.00 10.91 14.25
N ALA A 51 -4.60 11.32 13.13
CA ALA A 51 -4.27 10.75 11.83
C ALA A 51 -2.80 11.04 11.47
N PRO A 52 -2.05 10.07 10.92
CA PRO A 52 -0.72 10.34 10.44
C PRO A 52 -0.78 11.39 9.34
N ALA A 53 0.02 12.45 9.46
CA ALA A 53 0.04 13.57 8.52
C ALA A 53 0.32 13.12 7.07
N VAL A 54 0.96 11.95 6.86
CA VAL A 54 1.14 11.28 5.57
C VAL A 54 1.04 9.78 5.76
N THR A 55 0.23 9.12 4.94
CA THR A 55 0.17 7.65 4.87
C THR A 55 1.08 7.14 3.76
N LEU A 56 1.96 6.17 4.07
CA LEU A 56 2.88 5.57 3.11
C LEU A 56 2.66 4.06 3.01
N ASP A 57 2.44 3.56 1.80
CA ASP A 57 2.51 2.14 1.44
C ASP A 57 3.50 1.96 0.29
N LEU A 58 4.76 1.72 0.63
CA LEU A 58 5.85 1.50 -0.31
C LEU A 58 6.26 0.03 -0.33
N PRO A 59 6.66 -0.53 -1.48
CA PRO A 59 7.07 -1.94 -1.60
C PRO A 59 8.49 -2.16 -1.05
N LEU A 60 8.73 -1.75 0.19
CA LEU A 60 10.03 -1.81 0.86
C LEU A 60 9.89 -2.47 2.23
N ARG A 61 10.76 -3.45 2.50
CA ARG A 61 10.91 -3.98 3.85
C ARG A 61 11.75 -3.00 4.67
N ALA A 62 11.13 -2.35 5.64
CA ALA A 62 11.73 -1.28 6.44
C ALA A 62 11.60 -1.62 7.92
N LEU A 63 12.72 -1.98 8.54
CA LEU A 63 12.80 -2.31 9.97
C LEU A 63 14.26 -2.24 10.46
N ILE A 64 14.45 -2.28 11.78
CA ILE A 64 15.76 -2.45 12.39
C ILE A 64 15.90 -3.93 12.78
N PRO A 65 16.75 -4.72 12.08
CA PRO A 65 16.95 -6.14 12.37
C PRO A 65 17.55 -6.36 13.77
N GLU A 66 17.22 -7.52 14.38
CA GLU A 66 17.82 -7.91 15.67
C GLU A 66 19.33 -8.11 15.59
N GLU A 67 19.78 -8.60 14.45
CA GLU A 67 21.20 -8.84 14.17
C GLU A 67 21.99 -7.52 14.10
N TYR A 68 21.32 -6.42 13.75
CA TYR A 68 21.92 -5.09 13.68
C TYR A 68 21.90 -4.37 15.03
N VAL A 69 20.78 -4.44 15.76
CA VAL A 69 20.63 -3.89 17.11
C VAL A 69 19.94 -4.93 17.98
N ALA A 70 20.70 -5.72 18.73
CA ALA A 70 20.17 -6.84 19.50
C ALA A 70 19.22 -6.42 20.63
N GLU A 71 19.50 -5.30 21.30
CA GLU A 71 18.72 -4.83 22.44
C GLU A 71 17.37 -4.25 22.02
N ARG A 72 16.26 -4.90 22.41
CA ARG A 72 14.90 -4.47 22.07
C ARG A 72 14.57 -3.05 22.54
N ALA A 73 14.99 -2.71 23.77
CA ALA A 73 14.73 -1.38 24.32
C ALA A 73 15.43 -0.28 23.51
N LEU A 74 16.63 -0.56 23.01
CA LEU A 74 17.39 0.34 22.16
C LEU A 74 16.72 0.48 20.77
N ARG A 75 16.27 -0.64 20.16
CA ARG A 75 15.50 -0.58 18.90
C ARG A 75 14.26 0.31 19.03
N LEU A 76 13.49 0.18 20.13
CA LEU A 76 12.31 1.04 20.37
C LEU A 76 12.67 2.52 20.51
N ARG A 77 13.79 2.84 21.17
CA ARG A 77 14.28 4.23 21.26
C ARG A 77 14.67 4.77 19.88
N LEU A 78 15.35 3.95 19.06
CA LEU A 78 15.71 4.33 17.69
C LEU A 78 14.47 4.56 16.82
N TYR A 79 13.45 3.69 16.88
CA TYR A 79 12.20 3.90 16.14
C TYR A 79 11.52 5.22 16.52
N ARG A 80 11.44 5.55 17.81
CA ARG A 80 10.87 6.83 18.27
C ARG A 80 11.65 8.02 17.75
N ARG A 81 12.98 7.94 17.79
CA ARG A 81 13.84 8.99 17.28
C ARG A 81 13.69 9.17 15.77
N ILE A 82 13.68 8.08 15.03
CA ILE A 82 13.46 8.06 13.57
C ILE A 82 12.09 8.67 13.23
N ALA A 83 11.04 8.28 13.96
CA ALA A 83 9.69 8.78 13.74
C ALA A 83 9.54 10.29 14.00
N GLY A 84 10.39 10.86 14.88
CA GLY A 84 10.39 12.28 15.22
C GLY A 84 11.26 13.15 14.31
N VAL A 85 11.90 12.59 13.28
CA VAL A 85 12.71 13.39 12.33
C VAL A 85 11.79 14.23 11.44
N VAL A 86 12.12 15.50 11.30
CA VAL A 86 11.32 16.50 10.58
C VAL A 86 12.01 17.10 9.35
N ASP A 87 13.30 16.83 9.16
CA ASP A 87 14.09 17.31 8.03
C ASP A 87 15.09 16.26 7.51
N THR A 88 15.55 16.45 6.28
CA THR A 88 16.43 15.49 5.61
C THR A 88 17.87 15.49 6.17
N ALA A 89 18.35 16.60 6.69
CA ALA A 89 19.70 16.68 7.28
C ALA A 89 19.78 15.85 8.57
N ALA A 90 18.71 15.87 9.38
CA ALA A 90 18.61 15.03 10.57
C ALA A 90 18.59 13.53 10.24
N ILE A 91 18.07 13.13 9.07
CA ILE A 91 18.12 11.74 8.60
C ILE A 91 19.57 11.33 8.28
N GLU A 92 20.30 12.20 7.60
CA GLU A 92 21.69 11.95 7.23
C GLU A 92 22.58 11.84 8.48
N ALA A 93 22.45 12.78 9.42
CA ALA A 93 23.15 12.71 10.70
C ALA A 93 22.83 11.43 11.50
N LEU A 94 21.56 11.00 11.47
CA LEU A 94 21.14 9.76 12.12
C LEU A 94 21.72 8.53 11.42
N ALA A 95 21.81 8.53 10.09
CA ALA A 95 22.44 7.45 9.33
C ALA A 95 23.92 7.30 9.68
N GLU A 96 24.66 8.42 9.76
CA GLU A 96 26.07 8.45 10.16
C GLU A 96 26.26 7.91 11.59
N GLU A 97 25.42 8.35 12.54
CA GLU A 97 25.46 7.85 13.91
C GLU A 97 25.20 6.33 14.00
N LEU A 98 24.25 5.83 13.23
CA LEU A 98 23.95 4.40 13.20
C LEU A 98 25.13 3.59 12.65
N VAL A 99 25.77 4.09 11.60
CA VAL A 99 26.98 3.47 11.03
C VAL A 99 28.13 3.48 12.05
N ASP A 100 28.36 4.59 12.74
CA ASP A 100 29.42 4.72 13.74
C ASP A 100 29.23 3.75 14.91
N ARG A 101 28.00 3.56 15.37
CA ARG A 101 27.68 2.76 16.56
C ARG A 101 27.48 1.27 16.29
N PHE A 102 26.94 0.91 15.14
CA PHE A 102 26.49 -0.45 14.84
C PHE A 102 27.09 -1.01 13.55
N GLY A 103 27.91 -0.23 12.84
CA GLY A 103 28.50 -0.63 11.57
C GLY A 103 27.60 -0.36 10.37
N PRO A 104 27.91 -0.93 9.19
CA PRO A 104 27.21 -0.66 7.95
C PRO A 104 25.71 -0.89 8.05
N LEU A 105 24.91 0.02 7.45
CA LEU A 105 23.44 -0.07 7.47
C LEU A 105 22.94 -1.28 6.66
N PRO A 106 22.20 -2.21 7.26
CA PRO A 106 21.46 -3.22 6.51
C PRO A 106 20.44 -2.58 5.56
N MET A 107 20.04 -3.27 4.49
CA MET A 107 19.07 -2.76 3.51
C MET A 107 17.74 -2.35 4.16
N GLU A 108 17.27 -3.11 5.15
CA GLU A 108 16.03 -2.82 5.88
C GLU A 108 16.11 -1.49 6.64
N VAL A 109 17.28 -1.14 7.18
CA VAL A 109 17.50 0.14 7.87
C VAL A 109 17.62 1.28 6.85
N GLN A 110 18.31 1.05 5.73
CA GLN A 110 18.36 2.01 4.62
C GLN A 110 16.95 2.32 4.10
N ASN A 111 16.13 1.29 3.90
CA ASN A 111 14.73 1.42 3.50
C ASN A 111 13.89 2.19 4.54
N LEU A 112 14.13 1.96 5.83
CA LEU A 112 13.45 2.68 6.91
C LEU A 112 13.79 4.18 6.87
N LEU A 113 15.06 4.53 6.75
CA LEU A 113 15.50 5.93 6.63
C LEU A 113 14.98 6.57 5.34
N TYR A 114 14.94 5.82 4.24
CA TYR A 114 14.33 6.26 2.99
C TYR A 114 12.83 6.56 3.16
N GLN A 115 12.04 5.67 3.81
CA GLN A 115 10.62 5.94 4.07
C GLN A 115 10.41 7.21 4.90
N VAL A 116 11.26 7.48 5.89
CA VAL A 116 11.18 8.72 6.67
C VAL A 116 11.52 9.93 5.80
N ARG A 117 12.53 9.84 4.92
CA ARG A 117 12.84 10.87 3.93
C ARG A 117 11.65 11.18 3.03
N ILE A 118 11.01 10.14 2.50
CA ILE A 118 9.81 10.29 1.68
C ILE A 118 8.67 10.96 2.46
N LYS A 119 8.47 10.60 3.73
CA LYS A 119 7.47 11.25 4.60
C LYS A 119 7.74 12.74 4.75
N VAL A 120 8.99 13.14 5.02
CA VAL A 120 9.37 14.56 5.14
C VAL A 120 9.14 15.31 3.83
N LEU A 121 9.55 14.74 2.70
CA LEU A 121 9.35 15.34 1.38
C LEU A 121 7.86 15.42 1.00
N ALA A 122 7.08 14.40 1.33
CA ALA A 122 5.64 14.36 1.06
C ALA A 122 4.89 15.44 1.86
N LEU A 123 5.23 15.61 3.15
CA LEU A 123 4.70 16.70 3.97
C LEU A 123 4.99 18.07 3.36
N ALA A 124 6.24 18.32 2.96
CA ALA A 124 6.65 19.57 2.33
C ALA A 124 5.96 19.80 0.98
N ALA A 125 5.57 18.75 0.28
CA ALA A 125 4.89 18.78 -1.02
C ALA A 125 3.35 18.77 -0.92
N GLY A 126 2.76 18.87 0.28
CA GLY A 126 1.31 18.80 0.46
C GLY A 126 0.68 17.46 0.08
N VAL A 127 1.46 16.37 0.11
CA VAL A 127 0.98 15.02 -0.21
C VAL A 127 0.44 14.37 1.05
N SER A 128 -0.83 13.94 1.02
CA SER A 128 -1.51 13.29 2.14
C SER A 128 -1.32 11.77 2.16
N SER A 129 -1.14 11.14 1.00
CA SER A 129 -0.88 9.70 0.92
C SER A 129 -0.08 9.30 -0.31
N ILE A 130 0.76 8.28 -0.13
CA ILE A 130 1.46 7.58 -1.21
C ILE A 130 1.11 6.11 -1.05
N GLY A 131 0.43 5.54 -2.03
CA GLY A 131 0.00 4.15 -2.02
C GLY A 131 0.34 3.45 -3.33
N ARG A 132 0.12 2.14 -3.36
CA ARG A 132 0.29 1.32 -4.57
C ARG A 132 -1.04 1.10 -5.26
N ASP A 133 -1.01 1.16 -6.56
CA ASP A 133 -2.10 0.75 -7.43
C ASP A 133 -1.51 -0.06 -8.59
N SER A 134 -1.63 -1.38 -8.49
CA SER A 134 -1.02 -2.34 -9.43
C SER A 134 0.50 -2.15 -9.55
N ASP A 135 0.98 -1.68 -10.67
CA ASP A 135 2.38 -1.43 -11.01
C ASP A 135 2.79 0.05 -10.90
N GLN A 136 1.98 0.86 -10.21
CA GLN A 136 2.20 2.28 -10.04
C GLN A 136 2.14 2.71 -8.58
N LEU A 137 2.84 3.80 -8.26
CA LEU A 137 2.61 4.58 -7.05
C LEU A 137 1.63 5.70 -7.36
N VAL A 138 0.72 5.93 -6.42
CA VAL A 138 -0.27 7.01 -6.47
C VAL A 138 -0.01 7.97 -5.31
N LEU A 139 0.41 9.18 -5.63
CA LEU A 139 0.59 10.28 -4.69
C LEU A 139 -0.68 11.13 -4.69
N ARG A 140 -1.37 11.22 -3.56
CA ARG A 140 -2.58 12.04 -3.43
C ARG A 140 -2.28 13.35 -2.73
N SER A 141 -2.81 14.44 -3.28
CA SER A 141 -2.69 15.78 -2.72
C SER A 141 -3.88 16.63 -3.17
N ASP A 142 -4.54 17.27 -2.23
CA ASP A 142 -5.60 18.22 -2.53
C ASP A 142 -5.04 19.54 -3.06
N ASP A 143 -3.82 19.88 -2.70
CA ASP A 143 -3.13 21.08 -3.15
C ASP A 143 -2.87 21.11 -4.66
N LEU A 144 -2.86 19.93 -5.34
CA LEU A 144 -2.75 19.84 -6.81
C LEU A 144 -3.89 20.55 -7.55
N GLU A 145 -5.03 20.84 -6.90
CA GLU A 145 -6.10 21.61 -7.51
C GLU A 145 -5.68 23.06 -7.80
N GLN A 146 -4.73 23.59 -7.02
CA GLN A 146 -4.24 24.97 -7.10
C GLN A 146 -2.95 25.10 -7.92
N VAL A 147 -2.32 23.98 -8.31
CA VAL A 147 -1.06 23.94 -9.06
C VAL A 147 -1.30 23.98 -10.57
N ASP A 148 -0.43 24.65 -11.31
CA ASP A 148 -0.37 24.54 -12.76
C ASP A 148 0.08 23.13 -13.18
N ARG A 149 -0.91 22.28 -13.46
CA ARG A 149 -0.69 20.88 -13.80
C ARG A 149 0.08 20.69 -15.11
N GLN A 150 -0.06 21.59 -16.08
CA GLN A 150 0.68 21.50 -17.35
C GLN A 150 2.16 21.74 -17.11
N ARG A 151 2.47 22.75 -16.28
CA ARG A 151 3.84 23.05 -15.89
C ARG A 151 4.46 21.93 -15.05
N LEU A 152 3.70 21.37 -14.11
CA LEU A 152 4.16 20.24 -13.31
C LEU A 152 4.37 18.99 -14.18
N GLN A 153 3.42 18.66 -15.07
CA GLN A 153 3.56 17.55 -16.03
C GLN A 153 4.80 17.72 -16.91
N ALA A 154 5.06 18.92 -17.41
CA ALA A 154 6.26 19.20 -18.22
C ALA A 154 7.56 19.00 -17.45
N ARG A 155 7.59 19.33 -16.14
CA ARG A 155 8.76 19.08 -15.27
C ARG A 155 8.99 17.62 -14.94
N LEU A 156 7.90 16.83 -14.78
CA LEU A 156 7.96 15.41 -14.47
C LEU A 156 8.20 14.53 -15.70
N GLY A 157 7.90 15.06 -16.88
CA GLY A 157 8.06 14.32 -18.15
C GLY A 157 6.98 13.26 -18.36
N ALA A 158 7.27 12.30 -19.26
CA ALA A 158 6.33 11.24 -19.62
C ALA A 158 6.23 10.12 -18.58
N ASP A 159 7.19 10.03 -17.66
CA ASP A 159 7.26 8.97 -16.66
C ASP A 159 6.22 9.13 -15.54
N ALA A 160 5.62 10.30 -15.42
CA ALA A 160 4.60 10.59 -14.43
C ALA A 160 3.32 11.08 -15.11
N ARG A 161 2.17 10.73 -14.54
CA ARG A 161 0.87 11.25 -14.97
C ARG A 161 0.29 12.16 -13.89
N VAL A 162 0.10 13.43 -14.21
CA VAL A 162 -0.47 14.44 -13.31
C VAL A 162 -1.97 14.60 -13.58
N ALA A 163 -2.79 14.43 -12.54
CA ALA A 163 -4.22 14.74 -12.58
C ALA A 163 -4.61 15.74 -11.49
N ARG A 164 -5.90 15.95 -11.31
CA ARG A 164 -6.44 17.01 -10.44
C ARG A 164 -6.02 16.86 -8.97
N ARG A 165 -5.96 15.63 -8.45
CA ARG A 165 -5.72 15.32 -7.02
C ARG A 165 -4.70 14.21 -6.82
N ALA A 166 -4.03 13.77 -7.86
CA ALA A 166 -3.05 12.70 -7.77
C ALA A 166 -2.00 12.77 -8.87
N VAL A 167 -0.83 12.21 -8.55
CA VAL A 167 0.24 11.92 -9.50
C VAL A 167 0.50 10.42 -9.48
N TRP A 168 0.59 9.79 -10.65
CA TRP A 168 0.94 8.39 -10.83
C TRP A 168 2.35 8.26 -11.33
N LEU A 169 3.11 7.37 -10.70
CA LEU A 169 4.48 7.01 -11.08
C LEU A 169 4.57 5.50 -11.29
N PRO A 170 5.15 5.01 -12.40
CA PRO A 170 5.37 3.58 -12.57
C PRO A 170 6.38 3.04 -11.55
N LEU A 171 6.11 1.84 -11.03
CA LEU A 171 7.04 1.06 -10.20
C LEU A 171 8.08 0.35 -11.08
N ALA A 172 8.79 1.09 -11.91
CA ALA A 172 9.88 0.61 -12.73
C ALA A 172 11.23 0.74 -12.01
N ALA A 173 12.31 0.24 -12.63
CA ALA A 173 13.66 0.46 -12.08
C ALA A 173 13.92 1.95 -11.86
N GLY A 174 14.49 2.31 -10.70
CA GLY A 174 14.75 3.71 -10.33
C GLY A 174 13.52 4.48 -9.84
N TRP A 175 12.43 3.77 -9.46
CA TRP A 175 11.22 4.41 -8.93
C TRP A 175 11.49 5.22 -7.64
N THR A 176 12.47 4.85 -6.84
CA THR A 176 12.85 5.55 -5.62
C THR A 176 13.34 6.97 -5.89
N GLU A 177 14.23 7.13 -6.85
CA GLU A 177 14.74 8.42 -7.30
C GLU A 177 13.66 9.23 -8.02
N ALA A 178 12.81 8.55 -8.80
CA ALA A 178 11.67 9.18 -9.47
C ALA A 178 10.66 9.73 -8.45
N LEU A 179 10.38 9.00 -7.38
CA LEU A 179 9.50 9.44 -6.30
C LEU A 179 10.06 10.68 -5.58
N GLU A 180 11.33 10.68 -5.19
CA GLU A 180 11.96 11.85 -4.58
C GLU A 180 11.93 13.07 -5.51
N ARG A 181 12.30 12.88 -6.77
CA ARG A 181 12.26 13.96 -7.77
C ARG A 181 10.86 14.53 -7.94
N THR A 182 9.85 13.67 -7.97
CA THR A 182 8.45 14.07 -8.07
C THR A 182 8.01 14.90 -6.87
N LEU A 183 8.29 14.46 -5.64
CA LEU A 183 7.94 15.19 -4.43
C LEU A 183 8.62 16.56 -4.37
N ARG A 184 9.91 16.65 -4.75
CA ARG A 184 10.62 17.92 -4.84
C ARG A 184 10.03 18.84 -5.92
N ALA A 185 9.62 18.28 -7.06
CA ALA A 185 8.96 19.06 -8.11
C ALA A 185 7.59 19.58 -7.69
N MET A 186 6.81 18.77 -6.97
CA MET A 186 5.53 19.17 -6.39
C MET A 186 5.73 20.29 -5.35
N HIS A 187 6.65 20.12 -4.40
CA HIS A 187 6.97 21.17 -3.42
C HIS A 187 7.34 22.50 -4.10
N ALA A 188 8.20 22.47 -5.12
CA ALA A 188 8.60 23.65 -5.87
C ALA A 188 7.49 24.25 -6.76
N ALA A 189 6.37 23.57 -6.94
CA ALA A 189 5.21 24.06 -7.68
C ALA A 189 4.20 24.78 -6.77
N HIS A 190 4.34 24.63 -5.44
CA HIS A 190 3.56 25.34 -4.43
C HIS A 190 4.20 26.69 -3.99
N LEU A 191 5.47 26.92 -4.37
CA LEU A 191 6.21 28.16 -4.11
C LEU A 191 6.05 29.17 -5.26
#